data_5e779764b0da9f047c56f4a73c1219ed
#
_entry.id   5e779764b0da9f047c56f4a73c1219ed
#
_cell.length_a   1.000
_cell.length_b   1.000
_cell.length_c   1.000
_cell.angle_alpha   90.00
_cell.angle_beta   90.00
_cell.angle_gamma   90.00
#
_symmetry.space_group_name_H-M   'P 1'
#
loop_
_entity.id
_entity.type
_entity.pdbx_description
1 polymer ?
#
loop_
_entity_poly.entity_id
_entity_poly.type
_entity_poly.pdbx_seq_one_letter_code
_entity_poly.pdbx_strand_id
1 'polypeptide(L)'
;MPMTTSRRQLLGTGAALAGAAMLPGFAASALDSSAPFLAAKGLPLGMQLYTVGAAASEDLAGTFARLAGMGYRTVELAGYHGHSPAQLREAADAAGLTFTSIHLSDQLIGRSDEDARRIAADLAVLGIRNVVLPTFIWPSDIARRDGEAFQDWLARAVAEKGRALWQDTASLLNVRGKALRAEGLRLAYHNHNVEFGPVDGTSGWQIILDETDPALVDFEVDAGWVAAAGLDPVAFVSGLKGRVRQMHVKDIKASTVPNFAFRQDPAEVGLGKIDWPRLLPAAYAAGVRQFYVEQEPPFTTGRFESLAISAKNFSSMR
;
A
#
# COMPACT_ATOMS: atom_id res chain seq x y z
N MET A 1 35.89 59.33 40.14
CA MET A 1 37.06 59.26 41.03
C MET A 1 37.02 57.96 41.82
N PRO A 2 38.17 57.56 42.15
CA PRO A 2 38.87 56.51 41.46
C PRO A 2 39.27 55.33 42.41
N MET A 3 40.01 54.43 41.81
CA MET A 3 41.13 53.64 42.34
C MET A 3 40.79 52.16 42.64
N THR A 4 41.27 51.29 41.84
CA THR A 4 42.61 50.70 41.67
C THR A 4 42.99 49.63 42.68
N THR A 5 43.58 48.63 42.07
CA THR A 5 44.58 47.67 42.54
C THR A 5 44.06 46.38 43.21
N SER A 6 44.63 45.22 43.01
CA SER A 6 45.80 44.68 42.30
C SER A 6 45.94 43.20 42.70
N ARG A 7 46.30 42.37 41.71
CA ARG A 7 47.16 41.14 41.75
C ARG A 7 47.34 40.34 43.07
N ARG A 8 47.12 39.04 43.01
CA ARG A 8 48.27 38.12 43.09
C ARG A 8 47.88 36.66 42.80
N GLN A 9 48.72 36.05 42.05
CA GLN A 9 48.75 34.62 41.67
C GLN A 9 48.94 33.75 42.92
N LEU A 10 48.34 32.58 42.88
CA LEU A 10 48.94 31.36 43.49
C LEU A 10 48.64 30.15 42.64
N LEU A 11 49.71 29.54 42.21
CA LEU A 11 49.75 28.26 41.49
C LEU A 11 49.34 27.13 42.44
N GLY A 12 48.41 26.28 42.01
CA GLY A 12 48.08 25.04 42.65
C GLY A 12 47.91 23.95 41.59
N THR A 13 48.90 23.12 41.46
CA THR A 13 48.91 21.89 40.61
C THR A 13 47.97 20.86 41.22
N GLY A 14 46.89 20.57 40.53
CA GLY A 14 45.99 19.46 40.83
C GLY A 14 45.79 18.61 39.55
N ALA A 15 46.42 17.48 39.49
CA ALA A 15 46.24 16.51 38.43
C ALA A 15 44.81 15.89 38.52
N ALA A 16 43.92 16.26 37.65
CA ALA A 16 42.64 15.57 37.48
C ALA A 16 42.78 14.45 36.45
N LEU A 17 42.67 13.23 36.92
CA LEU A 17 42.47 12.04 36.07
C LEU A 17 41.11 12.14 35.37
N ALA A 18 41.15 12.44 34.10
CA ALA A 18 39.97 12.33 33.26
C ALA A 18 39.70 10.84 32.94
N GLY A 19 38.80 10.24 33.69
CA GLY A 19 38.21 8.95 33.32
C GLY A 19 37.29 9.13 32.11
N ALA A 20 37.77 8.74 30.94
CA ALA A 20 36.93 8.63 29.74
C ALA A 20 35.97 7.45 29.94
N ALA A 21 34.73 7.73 30.31
CA ALA A 21 33.64 6.76 30.23
C ALA A 21 33.41 6.47 28.73
N MET A 22 33.91 5.32 28.27
CA MET A 22 33.50 4.76 26.97
C MET A 22 32.03 4.39 27.06
N LEU A 23 31.17 5.19 26.43
CA LEU A 23 29.81 4.78 26.07
C LEU A 23 29.93 3.56 25.15
N PRO A 24 29.17 2.48 25.37
CA PRO A 24 29.15 1.40 24.43
C PRO A 24 28.68 1.92 23.08
N GLY A 25 29.57 1.93 22.10
CA GLY A 25 29.22 2.26 20.73
C GLY A 25 28.13 1.30 20.28
N PHE A 26 26.98 1.84 19.93
CA PHE A 26 26.02 1.11 19.11
C PHE A 26 26.76 0.78 17.81
N ALA A 27 27.23 -0.45 17.70
CA ALA A 27 27.67 -0.99 16.43
C ALA A 27 26.44 -0.96 15.53
N ALA A 28 26.42 -0.01 14.59
CA ALA A 28 25.51 -0.10 13.47
C ALA A 28 25.86 -1.42 12.77
N SER A 29 25.02 -2.44 12.96
CA SER A 29 25.14 -3.68 12.22
C SER A 29 25.17 -3.27 10.74
N ALA A 30 26.29 -3.47 10.07
CA ALA A 30 26.35 -3.43 8.62
C ALA A 30 25.29 -4.42 8.15
N LEU A 31 24.21 -3.91 7.55
CA LEU A 31 23.16 -4.72 6.96
C LEU A 31 23.85 -5.65 5.97
N ASP A 32 23.76 -6.95 6.21
CA ASP A 32 24.29 -7.97 5.33
C ASP A 32 23.64 -7.78 3.95
N SER A 33 24.40 -7.26 2.99
CA SER A 33 23.94 -6.99 1.63
C SER A 33 23.52 -8.26 0.89
N SER A 34 23.74 -9.44 1.49
CA SER A 34 23.36 -10.74 0.97
C SER A 34 21.95 -11.18 1.41
N ALA A 35 21.36 -10.55 2.41
CA ALA A 35 20.05 -10.95 2.93
C ALA A 35 18.91 -10.53 1.98
N PRO A 36 17.84 -11.33 1.89
CA PRO A 36 16.64 -10.95 1.14
C PRO A 36 16.05 -9.63 1.66
N PHE A 37 15.45 -8.84 0.74
CA PHE A 37 14.97 -7.48 1.02
C PHE A 37 14.05 -7.40 2.25
N LEU A 38 13.01 -8.24 2.31
CA LEU A 38 12.08 -8.23 3.45
C LEU A 38 12.81 -8.51 4.76
N ALA A 39 13.65 -9.53 4.80
CA ALA A 39 14.44 -9.89 5.99
C ALA A 39 15.41 -8.77 6.39
N ALA A 40 16.13 -8.18 5.43
CA ALA A 40 17.05 -7.07 5.65
C ALA A 40 16.37 -5.82 6.22
N LYS A 41 15.06 -5.63 5.95
CA LYS A 41 14.25 -4.51 6.45
C LYS A 41 13.36 -4.86 7.64
N GLY A 42 13.37 -6.11 8.10
CA GLY A 42 12.50 -6.58 9.19
C GLY A 42 11.01 -6.50 8.81
N LEU A 43 10.68 -6.66 7.53
CA LEU A 43 9.32 -6.56 7.01
C LEU A 43 8.71 -7.95 6.87
N PRO A 44 7.42 -8.12 7.25
CA PRO A 44 6.70 -9.35 7.02
C PRO A 44 6.33 -9.51 5.54
N LEU A 45 6.15 -10.76 5.10
CA LEU A 45 5.53 -11.08 3.83
C LEU A 45 4.03 -10.81 3.93
N GLY A 46 3.52 -9.90 3.11
CA GLY A 46 2.12 -9.51 3.06
C GLY A 46 1.41 -9.97 1.78
N MET A 47 0.08 -10.04 1.83
CA MET A 47 -0.74 -10.32 0.66
C MET A 47 -2.08 -9.57 0.70
N GLN A 48 -2.64 -9.28 -0.49
CA GLN A 48 -3.98 -8.73 -0.65
C GLN A 48 -4.99 -9.88 -0.83
N LEU A 49 -6.00 -9.90 0.04
CA LEU A 49 -6.95 -11.02 0.12
C LEU A 49 -7.85 -11.17 -1.12
N TYR A 50 -7.97 -10.14 -1.96
CA TYR A 50 -8.68 -10.22 -3.24
C TYR A 50 -8.20 -11.39 -4.10
N THR A 51 -6.91 -11.71 -4.05
CA THR A 51 -6.30 -12.79 -4.85
C THR A 51 -6.93 -14.14 -4.61
N VAL A 52 -7.41 -14.46 -3.41
CA VAL A 52 -8.04 -15.78 -3.12
C VAL A 52 -9.47 -15.88 -3.64
N GLY A 53 -10.08 -14.78 -4.12
CA GLY A 53 -11.45 -14.76 -4.63
C GLY A 53 -12.48 -15.17 -3.59
N ALA A 54 -13.39 -16.07 -3.93
CA ALA A 54 -14.47 -16.51 -3.04
C ALA A 54 -13.99 -17.39 -1.87
N ALA A 55 -12.78 -17.95 -1.91
CA ALA A 55 -12.31 -18.91 -0.91
C ALA A 55 -12.36 -18.35 0.53
N ALA A 56 -12.10 -17.05 0.73
CA ALA A 56 -12.19 -16.44 2.04
C ALA A 56 -13.63 -16.34 2.57
N SER A 57 -14.63 -16.23 1.68
CA SER A 57 -16.04 -16.22 2.05
C SER A 57 -16.60 -17.62 2.30
N GLU A 58 -16.04 -18.63 1.60
CA GLU A 58 -16.49 -20.04 1.64
C GLU A 58 -15.86 -20.80 2.81
N ASP A 59 -14.56 -20.63 3.03
CA ASP A 59 -13.77 -21.26 4.09
C ASP A 59 -12.68 -20.30 4.59
N LEU A 60 -13.05 -19.43 5.52
CA LEU A 60 -12.15 -18.42 6.08
C LEU A 60 -10.97 -19.05 6.81
N ALA A 61 -11.22 -20.03 7.68
CA ALA A 61 -10.19 -20.67 8.51
C ALA A 61 -9.19 -21.47 7.66
N GLY A 62 -9.68 -22.28 6.73
CA GLY A 62 -8.83 -23.05 5.81
C GLY A 62 -8.04 -22.13 4.87
N THR A 63 -8.64 -21.03 4.40
CA THR A 63 -7.94 -20.03 3.58
C THR A 63 -6.78 -19.41 4.35
N PHE A 64 -7.01 -18.95 5.58
CA PHE A 64 -5.96 -18.31 6.39
C PHE A 64 -4.87 -19.30 6.81
N ALA A 65 -5.22 -20.53 7.16
CA ALA A 65 -4.24 -21.58 7.45
C ALA A 65 -3.34 -21.85 6.23
N ARG A 66 -3.90 -21.90 5.01
CA ARG A 66 -3.12 -22.06 3.78
C ARG A 66 -2.18 -20.89 3.52
N LEU A 67 -2.64 -19.64 3.70
CA LEU A 67 -1.81 -18.45 3.53
C LEU A 67 -0.65 -18.43 4.54
N ALA A 68 -0.94 -18.71 5.80
CA ALA A 68 0.08 -18.81 6.84
C ALA A 68 1.13 -19.92 6.54
N GLY A 69 0.67 -21.06 6.01
CA GLY A 69 1.52 -22.18 5.58
C GLY A 69 2.45 -21.81 4.41
N MET A 70 2.08 -20.85 3.56
CA MET A 70 2.91 -20.32 2.48
C MET A 70 3.95 -19.29 2.96
N GLY A 71 3.87 -18.87 4.23
CA GLY A 71 4.78 -17.89 4.81
C GLY A 71 4.24 -16.48 4.92
N TYR A 72 3.02 -16.20 4.47
CA TYR A 72 2.38 -14.89 4.68
C TYR A 72 2.18 -14.64 6.18
N ARG A 73 2.32 -13.39 6.60
CA ARG A 73 2.19 -12.96 7.99
C ARG A 73 1.26 -11.76 8.14
N THR A 74 1.16 -10.93 7.10
CA THR A 74 0.23 -9.80 7.07
C THR A 74 -0.72 -9.92 5.91
N VAL A 75 -1.94 -9.44 6.15
CA VAL A 75 -3.03 -9.47 5.16
C VAL A 75 -3.62 -8.08 5.05
N GLU A 76 -3.81 -7.63 3.84
CA GLU A 76 -4.72 -6.56 3.50
C GLU A 76 -6.06 -7.16 3.10
N LEU A 77 -7.13 -6.73 3.75
CA LEU A 77 -8.48 -7.21 3.47
C LEU A 77 -9.06 -6.53 2.22
N ALA A 78 -9.82 -7.26 1.42
CA ALA A 78 -10.63 -6.74 0.31
C ALA A 78 -12.11 -6.68 0.74
N GLY A 79 -12.43 -5.76 1.67
CA GLY A 79 -13.71 -5.74 2.38
C GLY A 79 -13.78 -6.81 3.47
N TYR A 80 -14.99 -7.13 3.89
CA TYR A 80 -15.23 -8.05 5.03
C TYR A 80 -15.52 -9.50 4.61
N HIS A 81 -15.56 -9.81 3.32
CA HIS A 81 -15.82 -11.15 2.77
C HIS A 81 -17.08 -11.85 3.33
N GLY A 82 -18.11 -11.09 3.74
CA GLY A 82 -19.32 -11.65 4.33
C GLY A 82 -19.22 -12.04 5.81
N HIS A 83 -18.08 -11.78 6.45
CA HIS A 83 -17.83 -12.08 7.86
C HIS A 83 -17.89 -10.84 8.73
N SER A 84 -18.20 -11.00 10.01
CA SER A 84 -18.05 -9.93 11.00
C SER A 84 -16.59 -9.67 11.32
N PRO A 85 -16.23 -8.46 11.80
CA PRO A 85 -14.87 -8.16 12.26
C PRO A 85 -14.34 -9.17 13.29
N ALA A 86 -15.20 -9.64 14.21
CA ALA A 86 -14.84 -10.63 15.22
C ALA A 86 -14.46 -11.98 14.61
N GLN A 87 -15.23 -12.48 13.63
CA GLN A 87 -14.93 -13.73 12.92
C GLN A 87 -13.62 -13.65 12.14
N LEU A 88 -13.40 -12.53 11.45
CA LEU A 88 -12.13 -12.28 10.73
C LEU A 88 -10.95 -12.28 11.71
N ARG A 89 -11.08 -11.56 12.84
CA ARG A 89 -10.03 -11.47 13.85
C ARG A 89 -9.70 -12.84 14.46
N GLU A 90 -10.72 -13.61 14.88
CA GLU A 90 -10.57 -14.96 15.43
C GLU A 90 -9.83 -15.90 14.46
N ALA A 91 -10.25 -15.91 13.19
CA ALA A 91 -9.61 -16.75 12.17
C ALA A 91 -8.17 -16.35 11.88
N ALA A 92 -7.87 -15.05 11.88
CA ALA A 92 -6.50 -14.54 11.68
C ALA A 92 -5.60 -14.91 12.86
N ASP A 93 -6.08 -14.75 14.11
CA ASP A 93 -5.35 -15.12 15.32
C ASP A 93 -5.03 -16.60 15.34
N ALA A 94 -6.00 -17.46 15.00
CA ALA A 94 -5.81 -18.91 14.92
C ALA A 94 -4.76 -19.31 13.89
N ALA A 95 -4.64 -18.56 12.80
CA ALA A 95 -3.65 -18.79 11.74
C ALA A 95 -2.31 -18.06 11.98
N GLY A 96 -2.19 -17.21 13.00
CA GLY A 96 -1.00 -16.39 13.23
C GLY A 96 -0.80 -15.29 12.19
N LEU A 97 -1.90 -14.78 11.59
CA LEU A 97 -1.92 -13.68 10.64
C LEU A 97 -2.30 -12.37 11.32
N THR A 98 -1.82 -11.26 10.79
CA THR A 98 -2.16 -9.91 11.25
C THR A 98 -2.75 -9.10 10.11
N PHE A 99 -3.86 -8.43 10.35
CA PHE A 99 -4.39 -7.45 9.41
C PHE A 99 -3.66 -6.12 9.56
N THR A 100 -3.31 -5.50 8.45
CA THR A 100 -2.58 -4.23 8.46
C THR A 100 -3.27 -3.14 7.66
N SER A 101 -4.20 -3.52 6.78
CA SER A 101 -4.95 -2.63 5.90
C SER A 101 -6.26 -3.27 5.45
N ILE A 102 -7.18 -2.45 4.95
CA ILE A 102 -8.44 -2.89 4.34
C ILE A 102 -8.82 -2.00 3.16
N HIS A 103 -9.19 -2.63 2.04
CA HIS A 103 -9.86 -1.97 0.93
C HIS A 103 -11.35 -1.80 1.24
N LEU A 104 -11.84 -0.57 1.19
CA LEU A 104 -13.26 -0.24 1.27
C LEU A 104 -13.67 0.54 0.03
N SER A 105 -14.63 -0.02 -0.74
CA SER A 105 -15.18 0.67 -1.92
C SER A 105 -15.77 2.03 -1.55
N ASP A 106 -16.05 2.85 -2.55
CA ASP A 106 -16.69 4.15 -2.36
C ASP A 106 -18.06 4.07 -1.67
N GLN A 107 -18.74 2.93 -1.79
CA GLN A 107 -19.99 2.63 -1.10
C GLN A 107 -19.74 2.25 0.38
N LEU A 108 -18.74 1.41 0.65
CA LEU A 108 -18.43 0.92 2.00
C LEU A 108 -17.77 1.99 2.88
N ILE A 109 -16.95 2.87 2.29
CA ILE A 109 -16.30 3.97 3.00
C ILE A 109 -17.32 5.02 3.49
N GLY A 110 -18.52 5.02 2.91
CA GLY A 110 -19.65 5.88 3.29
C GLY A 110 -19.43 7.36 3.01
N ARG A 111 -20.36 8.19 3.51
CA ARG A 111 -20.34 9.65 3.27
C ARG A 111 -20.48 10.49 4.53
N SER A 112 -20.87 9.88 5.65
CA SER A 112 -21.17 10.55 6.92
C SER A 112 -20.05 10.35 7.96
N ASP A 113 -20.07 11.16 9.03
CA ASP A 113 -19.20 10.96 10.19
C ASP A 113 -19.62 9.70 10.99
N GLU A 114 -20.90 9.29 10.91
CA GLU A 114 -21.37 8.05 11.50
C GLU A 114 -20.73 6.84 10.81
N ASP A 115 -20.60 6.87 9.48
CA ASP A 115 -19.86 5.83 8.75
C ASP A 115 -18.40 5.76 9.21
N ALA A 116 -17.75 6.90 9.43
CA ALA A 116 -16.38 6.92 9.92
C ALA A 116 -16.24 6.27 11.30
N ARG A 117 -17.18 6.58 12.23
CA ARG A 117 -17.19 5.95 13.56
C ARG A 117 -17.46 4.44 13.50
N ARG A 118 -18.40 4.00 12.65
CA ARG A 118 -18.68 2.57 12.44
C ARG A 118 -17.44 1.86 11.89
N ILE A 119 -16.80 2.40 10.87
CA ILE A 119 -15.55 1.86 10.31
C ILE A 119 -14.48 1.80 11.40
N ALA A 120 -14.31 2.84 12.20
CA ALA A 120 -13.32 2.85 13.26
C ALA A 120 -13.57 1.78 14.33
N ALA A 121 -14.83 1.54 14.69
CA ALA A 121 -15.22 0.47 15.62
C ALA A 121 -14.88 -0.92 15.05
N ASP A 122 -15.21 -1.18 13.79
CA ASP A 122 -14.88 -2.43 13.09
C ASP A 122 -13.37 -2.64 13.02
N LEU A 123 -12.63 -1.61 12.63
CA LEU A 123 -11.19 -1.69 12.48
C LEU A 123 -10.43 -1.77 13.79
N ALA A 124 -11.00 -1.27 14.89
CA ALA A 124 -10.45 -1.47 16.23
C ALA A 124 -10.46 -2.96 16.63
N VAL A 125 -11.53 -3.70 16.30
CA VAL A 125 -11.59 -5.16 16.48
C VAL A 125 -10.54 -5.88 15.65
N LEU A 126 -10.33 -5.44 14.40
CA LEU A 126 -9.37 -6.03 13.47
C LEU A 126 -7.91 -5.62 13.76
N GLY A 127 -7.68 -4.59 14.55
CA GLY A 127 -6.35 -4.02 14.79
C GLY A 127 -5.78 -3.22 13.61
N ILE A 128 -6.64 -2.77 12.70
CA ILE A 128 -6.28 -2.04 11.47
C ILE A 128 -6.34 -0.53 11.72
N ARG A 129 -5.40 0.23 11.10
CA ARG A 129 -5.45 1.69 11.07
C ARG A 129 -5.41 2.28 9.65
N ASN A 130 -5.20 1.47 8.64
CA ASN A 130 -5.09 1.90 7.26
C ASN A 130 -6.33 1.46 6.49
N VAL A 131 -7.02 2.43 5.91
CA VAL A 131 -8.15 2.25 4.99
C VAL A 131 -7.67 2.65 3.60
N VAL A 132 -8.02 1.88 2.60
CA VAL A 132 -7.68 2.18 1.21
C VAL A 132 -8.97 2.27 0.40
N LEU A 133 -9.13 3.35 -0.37
CA LEU A 133 -10.11 3.40 -1.45
C LEU A 133 -9.49 2.71 -2.67
N PRO A 134 -10.00 1.52 -3.06
CA PRO A 134 -9.33 0.68 -4.06
C PRO A 134 -9.52 1.16 -5.51
N THR A 135 -10.46 2.06 -5.76
CA THR A 135 -10.76 2.59 -7.09
C THR A 135 -11.32 4.00 -6.98
N PHE A 136 -11.36 4.72 -8.10
CA PHE A 136 -12.13 5.97 -8.22
C PHE A 136 -13.64 5.73 -7.96
N ILE A 137 -14.41 6.79 -7.83
CA ILE A 137 -15.88 6.71 -7.71
C ILE A 137 -16.42 5.96 -8.92
N TRP A 138 -17.12 4.86 -8.65
CA TRP A 138 -17.57 3.97 -9.72
C TRP A 138 -18.69 4.63 -10.54
N PRO A 139 -18.58 4.67 -11.88
CA PRO A 139 -19.57 5.35 -12.73
C PRO A 139 -20.86 4.51 -12.92
N SER A 140 -21.50 4.15 -11.80
CA SER A 140 -22.66 3.26 -11.75
C SER A 140 -23.92 3.82 -12.38
N ASP A 141 -23.97 5.12 -12.64
CA ASP A 141 -25.05 5.81 -13.34
C ASP A 141 -24.97 5.69 -14.87
N ILE A 142 -23.86 5.17 -15.41
CA ILE A 142 -23.69 4.89 -16.84
C ILE A 142 -23.92 3.39 -17.09
N ALA A 143 -25.06 3.06 -17.66
CA ALA A 143 -25.41 1.66 -17.95
C ALA A 143 -24.50 1.04 -19.03
N ARG A 144 -24.20 -0.26 -18.85
CA ARG A 144 -23.58 -1.06 -19.93
C ARG A 144 -24.58 -1.28 -21.05
N ARG A 145 -24.09 -1.24 -22.29
CA ARG A 145 -24.86 -1.59 -23.48
C ARG A 145 -24.94 -3.11 -23.62
N ASP A 146 -25.95 -3.59 -24.30
CA ASP A 146 -26.08 -5.02 -24.58
C ASP A 146 -24.85 -5.56 -25.33
N GLY A 147 -24.27 -6.62 -24.80
CA GLY A 147 -23.06 -7.24 -25.36
C GLY A 147 -21.74 -6.46 -25.16
N GLU A 148 -21.77 -5.28 -24.53
CA GLU A 148 -20.57 -4.49 -24.27
C GLU A 148 -19.66 -5.19 -23.28
N ALA A 149 -18.38 -5.39 -23.63
CA ALA A 149 -17.39 -5.93 -22.69
C ALA A 149 -17.18 -4.95 -21.51
N PHE A 150 -16.87 -5.50 -20.34
CA PHE A 150 -16.69 -4.69 -19.12
C PHE A 150 -15.64 -3.57 -19.31
N GLN A 151 -14.50 -3.91 -19.90
CA GLN A 151 -13.42 -2.95 -20.12
C GLN A 151 -13.80 -1.84 -21.12
N ASP A 152 -14.58 -2.17 -22.14
CA ASP A 152 -15.02 -1.20 -23.13
C ASP A 152 -16.08 -0.25 -22.54
N TRP A 153 -17.00 -0.79 -21.74
CA TRP A 153 -17.94 0.01 -20.95
C TRP A 153 -17.18 0.95 -20.00
N LEU A 154 -16.22 0.44 -19.26
CA LEU A 154 -15.49 1.26 -18.28
C LEU A 154 -14.73 2.39 -18.96
N ALA A 155 -14.01 2.09 -20.04
CA ALA A 155 -13.30 3.11 -20.82
C ALA A 155 -14.24 4.20 -21.34
N ARG A 156 -15.43 3.81 -21.86
CA ARG A 156 -16.48 4.74 -22.31
C ARG A 156 -17.03 5.55 -21.14
N ALA A 157 -17.35 4.91 -20.02
CA ALA A 157 -17.92 5.58 -18.86
C ALA A 157 -16.95 6.60 -18.24
N VAL A 158 -15.68 6.24 -18.14
CA VAL A 158 -14.61 7.15 -17.67
C VAL A 158 -14.45 8.34 -18.63
N ALA A 159 -14.44 8.09 -19.94
CA ALA A 159 -14.34 9.16 -20.94
C ALA A 159 -15.56 10.10 -20.91
N GLU A 160 -16.76 9.56 -20.70
CA GLU A 160 -18.01 10.32 -20.62
C GLU A 160 -18.08 11.21 -19.36
N LYS A 161 -17.57 10.70 -18.22
CA LYS A 161 -17.42 11.46 -16.97
C LYS A 161 -16.32 12.53 -17.06
N GLY A 162 -15.26 12.24 -17.80
CA GLY A 162 -14.15 13.15 -18.02
C GLY A 162 -13.46 13.59 -16.73
N ARG A 163 -13.04 14.85 -16.70
CA ARG A 163 -12.30 15.45 -15.58
C ARG A 163 -13.06 15.39 -14.25
N ALA A 164 -14.39 15.56 -14.29
CA ALA A 164 -15.22 15.61 -13.10
C ALA A 164 -15.11 14.33 -12.25
N LEU A 165 -14.98 13.15 -12.88
CA LEU A 165 -14.79 11.89 -12.16
C LEU A 165 -13.60 11.93 -11.18
N TRP A 166 -12.50 12.47 -11.63
CA TRP A 166 -11.26 12.53 -10.88
C TRP A 166 -11.31 13.60 -9.79
N GLN A 167 -11.94 14.72 -10.06
CA GLN A 167 -12.16 15.80 -9.08
C GLN A 167 -13.13 15.36 -7.98
N ASP A 168 -14.22 14.69 -8.34
CA ASP A 168 -15.15 14.13 -7.36
C ASP A 168 -14.48 13.05 -6.49
N THR A 169 -13.62 12.22 -7.10
CA THR A 169 -12.83 11.23 -6.37
C THR A 169 -11.85 11.89 -5.39
N ALA A 170 -11.12 12.92 -5.82
CA ALA A 170 -10.21 13.68 -4.95
C ALA A 170 -10.97 14.37 -3.80
N SER A 171 -12.14 14.95 -4.11
CA SER A 171 -13.01 15.56 -3.10
C SER A 171 -13.50 14.54 -2.08
N LEU A 172 -13.96 13.36 -2.53
CA LEU A 172 -14.33 12.25 -1.64
C LEU A 172 -13.17 11.85 -0.73
N LEU A 173 -11.99 11.68 -1.29
CA LEU A 173 -10.79 11.31 -0.55
C LEU A 173 -10.46 12.33 0.55
N ASN A 174 -10.52 13.63 0.25
CA ASN A 174 -10.29 14.68 1.24
C ASN A 174 -11.33 14.67 2.37
N VAL A 175 -12.62 14.58 2.01
CA VAL A 175 -13.71 14.55 2.99
C VAL A 175 -13.60 13.31 3.89
N ARG A 176 -13.42 12.14 3.28
CA ARG A 176 -13.30 10.89 4.05
C ARG A 176 -11.98 10.79 4.82
N GLY A 177 -10.88 11.26 4.24
CA GLY A 177 -9.59 11.33 4.91
C GLY A 177 -9.65 12.17 6.20
N LYS A 178 -10.35 13.31 6.16
CA LYS A 178 -10.58 14.13 7.35
C LYS A 178 -11.42 13.42 8.40
N ALA A 179 -12.55 12.80 8.00
CA ALA A 179 -13.43 12.09 8.92
C ALA A 179 -12.75 10.86 9.56
N LEU A 180 -12.07 10.02 8.76
CA LEU A 180 -11.34 8.85 9.24
C LEU A 180 -10.17 9.23 10.15
N ARG A 181 -9.47 10.33 9.84
CA ARG A 181 -8.39 10.84 10.67
C ARG A 181 -8.88 11.30 12.06
N ALA A 182 -10.08 11.87 12.16
CA ALA A 182 -10.68 12.23 13.44
C ALA A 182 -10.89 11.00 14.34
N GLU A 183 -11.10 9.83 13.72
CA GLU A 183 -11.23 8.52 14.40
C GLU A 183 -9.89 7.77 14.56
N GLY A 184 -8.74 8.41 14.25
CA GLY A 184 -7.41 7.80 14.38
C GLY A 184 -7.01 6.87 13.26
N LEU A 185 -7.75 6.87 12.14
CA LEU A 185 -7.46 6.08 10.95
C LEU A 185 -6.72 6.90 9.88
N ARG A 186 -6.10 6.20 8.94
CA ARG A 186 -5.44 6.77 7.75
C ARG A 186 -6.18 6.34 6.51
N LEU A 187 -6.27 7.23 5.53
CA LEU A 187 -6.84 6.92 4.23
C LEU A 187 -5.74 6.95 3.16
N ALA A 188 -5.73 5.93 2.31
CA ALA A 188 -4.93 5.89 1.09
C ALA A 188 -5.82 5.67 -0.13
N TYR A 189 -5.28 6.02 -1.29
CA TYR A 189 -5.87 5.72 -2.60
C TYR A 189 -4.99 4.70 -3.33
N HIS A 190 -5.61 3.67 -3.90
CA HIS A 190 -4.96 2.64 -4.71
C HIS A 190 -5.21 2.89 -6.21
N ASN A 191 -4.15 2.84 -7.01
CA ASN A 191 -4.23 3.07 -8.44
C ASN A 191 -4.43 1.79 -9.24
N HIS A 192 -5.14 1.95 -10.36
CA HIS A 192 -5.08 1.06 -11.51
C HIS A 192 -4.42 1.76 -12.70
N ASN A 193 -4.52 1.18 -13.91
CA ASN A 193 -3.96 1.83 -15.09
C ASN A 193 -4.89 2.88 -15.75
N VAL A 194 -6.16 2.88 -15.39
CA VAL A 194 -7.19 3.79 -15.93
C VAL A 194 -6.88 5.25 -15.58
N GLU A 195 -6.41 5.49 -14.36
CA GLU A 195 -6.07 6.81 -13.83
C GLU A 195 -4.99 7.53 -14.65
N PHE A 196 -4.13 6.76 -15.33
CA PHE A 196 -3.05 7.32 -16.15
C PHE A 196 -3.49 7.72 -17.55
N GLY A 197 -4.74 7.39 -17.92
CA GLY A 197 -5.32 7.81 -19.18
C GLY A 197 -5.40 9.34 -19.33
N PRO A 198 -5.28 9.87 -20.56
CA PRO A 198 -5.33 11.31 -20.80
C PRO A 198 -6.75 11.85 -20.54
N VAL A 199 -6.82 13.02 -19.90
CA VAL A 199 -8.03 13.80 -19.70
C VAL A 199 -7.68 15.29 -19.67
N ASP A 200 -8.24 16.08 -20.60
CA ASP A 200 -8.07 17.54 -20.67
C ASP A 200 -6.62 18.05 -20.49
N GLY A 201 -5.68 17.43 -21.20
CA GLY A 201 -4.25 17.81 -21.17
C GLY A 201 -3.46 17.31 -19.95
N THR A 202 -4.07 16.50 -19.10
CA THR A 202 -3.45 15.86 -17.93
C THR A 202 -3.87 14.40 -17.83
N SER A 203 -3.86 13.81 -16.65
CA SER A 203 -4.37 12.46 -16.36
C SER A 203 -5.23 12.48 -15.09
N GLY A 204 -6.09 11.47 -14.93
CA GLY A 204 -6.85 11.29 -13.69
C GLY A 204 -5.95 11.15 -12.47
N TRP A 205 -4.84 10.42 -12.60
CA TRP A 205 -3.84 10.32 -11.53
C TRP A 205 -3.30 11.69 -11.10
N GLN A 206 -2.92 12.53 -12.07
CA GLN A 206 -2.37 13.84 -11.75
C GLN A 206 -3.40 14.72 -11.04
N ILE A 207 -4.68 14.67 -11.45
CA ILE A 207 -5.76 15.39 -10.77
C ILE A 207 -5.91 14.93 -9.33
N ILE A 208 -5.94 13.59 -9.08
CA ILE A 208 -6.03 13.04 -7.72
C ILE A 208 -4.80 13.47 -6.90
N LEU A 209 -3.60 13.43 -7.47
CA LEU A 209 -2.37 13.81 -6.78
C LEU A 209 -2.38 15.28 -6.37
N ASP A 210 -2.80 16.17 -7.27
CA ASP A 210 -2.75 17.62 -7.08
C ASP A 210 -3.91 18.13 -6.19
N GLU A 211 -5.10 17.50 -6.27
CA GLU A 211 -6.29 17.96 -5.59
C GLU A 211 -6.55 17.25 -4.25
N THR A 212 -5.71 16.26 -3.85
CA THR A 212 -5.79 15.65 -2.51
C THR A 212 -4.83 16.30 -1.52
N ASP A 213 -5.34 16.56 -0.29
CA ASP A 213 -4.54 17.09 0.81
C ASP A 213 -3.52 16.04 1.29
N PRO A 214 -2.20 16.31 1.19
CA PRO A 214 -1.16 15.38 1.61
C PRO A 214 -1.16 15.09 3.12
N ALA A 215 -1.86 15.89 3.93
CA ALA A 215 -2.04 15.59 5.34
C ALA A 215 -3.15 14.56 5.60
N LEU A 216 -4.06 14.36 4.66
CA LEU A 216 -5.26 13.53 4.81
C LEU A 216 -5.22 12.23 4.00
N VAL A 217 -4.53 12.24 2.85
CA VAL A 217 -4.55 11.16 1.88
C VAL A 217 -3.13 10.68 1.56
N ASP A 218 -2.85 9.44 1.85
CA ASP A 218 -1.66 8.71 1.40
C ASP A 218 -1.96 7.95 0.09
N PHE A 219 -0.96 7.27 -0.49
CA PHE A 219 -1.14 6.40 -1.65
C PHE A 219 -0.66 4.98 -1.34
N GLU A 220 -1.40 4.03 -1.90
CA GLU A 220 -0.99 2.65 -2.10
C GLU A 220 -0.73 2.45 -3.58
N VAL A 221 0.53 2.21 -3.93
CA VAL A 221 0.92 2.07 -5.34
C VAL A 221 0.86 0.62 -5.77
N ASP A 222 0.08 0.33 -6.81
CA ASP A 222 0.13 -0.95 -7.50
C ASP A 222 1.16 -0.90 -8.63
N ALA A 223 2.26 -1.64 -8.45
CA ALA A 223 3.37 -1.65 -9.41
C ALA A 223 2.99 -2.27 -10.75
N GLY A 224 2.14 -3.30 -10.75
CA GLY A 224 1.67 -3.97 -11.95
C GLY A 224 0.80 -3.06 -12.81
N TRP A 225 -0.11 -2.31 -12.20
CA TRP A 225 -0.95 -1.37 -12.91
C TRP A 225 -0.19 -0.15 -13.43
N VAL A 226 0.80 0.36 -12.69
CA VAL A 226 1.73 1.38 -13.21
C VAL A 226 2.45 0.88 -14.46
N ALA A 227 2.99 -0.35 -14.42
CA ALA A 227 3.67 -0.97 -15.57
C ALA A 227 2.71 -1.28 -16.72
N ALA A 228 1.45 -1.63 -16.44
CA ALA A 228 0.40 -1.84 -17.45
C ALA A 228 -0.02 -0.54 -18.16
N ALA A 229 0.15 0.62 -17.52
CA ALA A 229 0.00 1.92 -18.15
C ALA A 229 1.21 2.33 -19.02
N GLY A 230 2.27 1.51 -19.05
CA GLY A 230 3.51 1.81 -19.78
C GLY A 230 4.48 2.73 -19.05
N LEU A 231 4.26 2.96 -17.75
CA LEU A 231 5.13 3.77 -16.91
C LEU A 231 6.21 2.92 -16.23
N ASP A 232 7.34 3.54 -15.86
CA ASP A 232 8.37 2.91 -15.02
C ASP A 232 7.97 2.99 -13.54
N PRO A 233 7.68 1.85 -12.88
CA PRO A 233 7.29 1.85 -11.47
C PRO A 233 8.35 2.44 -10.54
N VAL A 234 9.64 2.33 -10.87
CA VAL A 234 10.73 2.89 -10.06
C VAL A 234 10.71 4.41 -10.10
N ALA A 235 10.61 4.99 -11.28
CA ALA A 235 10.50 6.43 -11.45
C ALA A 235 9.22 6.96 -10.80
N PHE A 236 8.10 6.25 -11.02
CA PHE A 236 6.80 6.62 -10.49
C PHE A 236 6.80 6.71 -8.96
N VAL A 237 7.19 5.64 -8.25
CA VAL A 237 7.18 5.62 -6.79
C VAL A 237 8.16 6.63 -6.19
N SER A 238 9.29 6.84 -6.86
CA SER A 238 10.30 7.82 -6.42
C SER A 238 9.77 9.26 -6.46
N GLY A 239 8.89 9.58 -7.41
CA GLY A 239 8.21 10.87 -7.52
C GLY A 239 7.18 11.13 -6.40
N LEU A 240 6.70 10.09 -5.72
CA LEU A 240 5.69 10.16 -4.68
C LEU A 240 6.26 10.18 -3.24
N LYS A 241 7.54 10.51 -3.09
CA LYS A 241 8.23 10.48 -1.79
C LYS A 241 7.44 11.24 -0.70
N GLY A 242 7.16 10.53 0.39
CA GLY A 242 6.42 11.06 1.52
C GLY A 242 4.89 10.91 1.43
N ARG A 243 4.35 10.54 0.24
CA ARG A 243 2.92 10.30 0.02
C ARG A 243 2.56 8.82 -0.09
N VAL A 244 3.52 7.93 -0.35
CA VAL A 244 3.29 6.50 -0.51
C VAL A 244 3.59 5.74 0.78
N ARG A 245 2.70 4.81 1.18
CA ARG A 245 2.83 4.03 2.42
C ARG A 245 2.79 2.54 2.18
N GLN A 246 2.06 2.11 1.19
CA GLN A 246 1.76 0.73 0.87
C GLN A 246 2.03 0.47 -0.60
N MET A 247 2.30 -0.79 -0.95
CA MET A 247 2.53 -1.18 -2.33
C MET A 247 1.95 -2.57 -2.59
N HIS A 248 1.19 -2.69 -3.67
CA HIS A 248 0.88 -3.99 -4.24
C HIS A 248 2.06 -4.49 -5.07
N VAL A 249 2.53 -5.66 -4.67
CA VAL A 249 3.59 -6.41 -5.35
C VAL A 249 2.89 -7.32 -6.35
N LYS A 250 2.49 -6.72 -7.47
CA LYS A 250 1.79 -7.33 -8.59
C LYS A 250 2.71 -7.34 -9.79
N ASP A 251 2.99 -8.51 -10.37
CA ASP A 251 3.81 -8.65 -11.55
C ASP A 251 2.95 -8.92 -12.79
N ILE A 252 3.43 -8.49 -13.94
CA ILE A 252 2.75 -8.65 -15.22
C ILE A 252 3.73 -9.16 -16.28
N LYS A 253 3.21 -9.94 -17.25
CA LYS A 253 4.02 -10.48 -18.34
C LYS A 253 4.52 -9.37 -19.27
N ALA A 254 5.64 -9.64 -19.94
CA ALA A 254 6.19 -8.73 -20.96
C ALA A 254 5.23 -8.56 -22.17
N SER A 255 4.29 -9.48 -22.37
CA SER A 255 3.24 -9.40 -23.40
C SER A 255 2.20 -8.32 -23.13
N THR A 256 2.12 -7.80 -21.89
CA THR A 256 1.17 -6.71 -21.56
C THR A 256 1.46 -5.47 -22.40
N VAL A 257 0.55 -5.14 -23.30
CA VAL A 257 0.59 -3.91 -24.09
C VAL A 257 0.11 -2.74 -23.24
N PRO A 258 0.83 -1.61 -23.22
CA PRO A 258 0.42 -0.42 -22.47
C PRO A 258 -1.01 0.02 -22.83
N ASN A 259 -1.83 0.24 -21.80
CA ASN A 259 -3.22 0.65 -21.98
C ASN A 259 -3.77 1.34 -20.71
N PHE A 260 -4.95 1.96 -20.85
CA PHE A 260 -5.70 2.59 -19.77
C PHE A 260 -7.10 2.01 -19.63
N ALA A 261 -7.26 0.71 -19.87
CA ALA A 261 -8.55 0.04 -20.01
C ALA A 261 -8.74 -1.16 -19.07
N PHE A 262 -8.08 -1.14 -17.90
CA PHE A 262 -8.19 -2.21 -16.91
C PHE A 262 -7.77 -3.58 -17.48
N ARG A 263 -6.72 -3.61 -18.32
CA ARG A 263 -6.20 -4.84 -18.96
C ARG A 263 -4.74 -5.05 -18.58
N GLN A 264 -4.41 -6.29 -18.27
CA GLN A 264 -3.06 -6.77 -18.01
C GLN A 264 -2.96 -8.27 -18.28
N ASP A 265 -1.76 -8.77 -18.52
CA ASP A 265 -1.42 -10.17 -18.50
C ASP A 265 -0.73 -10.48 -17.18
N PRO A 266 -1.39 -11.10 -16.18
CA PRO A 266 -0.80 -11.29 -14.87
C PRO A 266 0.32 -12.34 -14.88
N ALA A 267 1.28 -12.17 -14.00
CA ALA A 267 2.35 -13.12 -13.72
C ALA A 267 2.53 -13.27 -12.21
N GLU A 268 3.03 -14.41 -11.79
CA GLU A 268 3.52 -14.60 -10.44
C GLU A 268 4.72 -13.66 -10.18
N VAL A 269 4.81 -13.12 -8.99
CA VAL A 269 5.85 -12.17 -8.61
C VAL A 269 7.24 -12.73 -8.89
N GLY A 270 8.04 -11.97 -9.63
CA GLY A 270 9.39 -12.35 -10.07
C GLY A 270 9.45 -13.19 -11.33
N LEU A 271 8.30 -13.53 -11.94
CA LEU A 271 8.22 -14.20 -13.24
C LEU A 271 7.70 -13.27 -14.36
N GLY A 272 7.40 -12.02 -14.02
CA GLY A 272 6.96 -10.99 -14.95
C GLY A 272 8.09 -10.09 -15.44
N LYS A 273 7.73 -8.84 -15.79
CA LYS A 273 8.66 -7.86 -16.35
C LYS A 273 9.15 -6.79 -15.36
N ILE A 274 8.65 -6.77 -14.14
CA ILE A 274 8.98 -5.73 -13.17
C ILE A 274 10.37 -5.99 -12.57
N ASP A 275 11.23 -4.96 -12.58
CA ASP A 275 12.55 -5.00 -11.97
C ASP A 275 12.45 -4.78 -10.45
N TRP A 276 12.06 -5.85 -9.74
CA TRP A 276 11.88 -5.83 -8.29
C TRP A 276 13.13 -5.45 -7.51
N PRO A 277 14.35 -5.93 -7.86
CA PRO A 277 15.58 -5.51 -7.19
C PRO A 277 15.81 -3.99 -7.22
N ARG A 278 15.35 -3.28 -8.25
CA ARG A 278 15.42 -1.82 -8.31
C ARG A 278 14.22 -1.16 -7.63
N LEU A 279 13.03 -1.74 -7.77
CA LEU A 279 11.80 -1.15 -7.27
C LEU A 279 11.68 -1.19 -5.75
N LEU A 280 11.98 -2.33 -5.12
CA LEU A 280 11.79 -2.50 -3.68
C LEU A 280 12.59 -1.50 -2.83
N PRO A 281 13.91 -1.28 -3.09
CA PRO A 281 14.66 -0.24 -2.37
C PRO A 281 14.13 1.16 -2.62
N ALA A 282 13.71 1.48 -3.86
CA ALA A 282 13.15 2.79 -4.21
C ALA A 282 11.81 3.03 -3.48
N ALA A 283 10.92 2.05 -3.45
CA ALA A 283 9.65 2.10 -2.74
C ALA A 283 9.87 2.29 -1.21
N TYR A 284 10.80 1.55 -0.63
CA TYR A 284 11.15 1.71 0.78
C TYR A 284 11.72 3.11 1.09
N ALA A 285 12.57 3.64 0.21
CA ALA A 285 13.12 4.98 0.33
C ALA A 285 12.05 6.07 0.15
N ALA A 286 11.02 5.83 -0.68
CA ALA A 286 9.88 6.72 -0.87
C ALA A 286 8.92 6.74 0.34
N GLY A 287 8.94 5.71 1.21
CA GLY A 287 8.12 5.66 2.42
C GLY A 287 7.28 4.41 2.59
N VAL A 288 7.31 3.48 1.63
CA VAL A 288 6.56 2.22 1.72
C VAL A 288 7.10 1.36 2.85
N ARG A 289 6.18 0.84 3.68
CA ARG A 289 6.48 -0.04 4.81
C ARG A 289 5.62 -1.31 4.82
N GLN A 290 4.66 -1.39 3.92
CA GLN A 290 3.77 -2.54 3.75
C GLN A 290 3.76 -2.93 2.28
N PHE A 291 4.02 -4.21 2.02
CA PHE A 291 4.12 -4.78 0.69
C PHE A 291 3.18 -5.98 0.63
N TYR A 292 2.22 -5.95 -0.29
CA TYR A 292 1.21 -6.99 -0.42
C TYR A 292 1.30 -7.65 -1.79
N VAL A 293 1.58 -8.95 -1.80
CA VAL A 293 1.48 -9.75 -3.02
C VAL A 293 0.02 -9.75 -3.47
N GLU A 294 -0.21 -9.42 -4.72
CA GLU A 294 -1.52 -9.53 -5.35
C GLU A 294 -1.39 -10.07 -6.76
N GLN A 295 -2.36 -10.89 -7.15
CA GLN A 295 -2.55 -11.32 -8.53
C GLN A 295 -4.03 -11.42 -8.84
N GLU A 296 -4.42 -10.93 -10.00
CA GLU A 296 -5.77 -11.00 -10.53
C GLU A 296 -5.87 -12.07 -11.62
N PRO A 297 -7.10 -12.56 -11.93
CA PRO A 297 -7.28 -13.51 -13.03
C PRO A 297 -6.83 -12.89 -14.40
N PRO A 298 -6.44 -13.75 -15.37
CA PRO A 298 -6.42 -15.22 -15.30
C PRO A 298 -5.19 -15.78 -14.58
N PHE A 299 -5.36 -16.92 -13.90
CA PHE A 299 -4.26 -17.66 -13.28
C PHE A 299 -3.81 -18.79 -14.20
N THR A 300 -2.51 -18.99 -14.32
CA THR A 300 -1.93 -20.07 -15.13
C THR A 300 -2.09 -21.43 -14.44
N THR A 301 -1.90 -21.46 -13.10
CA THR A 301 -1.96 -22.70 -12.31
C THR A 301 -3.19 -22.74 -11.41
N GLY A 302 -3.37 -21.75 -10.59
CA GLY A 302 -4.47 -21.63 -9.65
C GLY A 302 -4.13 -20.56 -8.62
N ARG A 303 -5.15 -19.97 -7.96
CA ARG A 303 -4.94 -18.82 -7.07
C ARG A 303 -3.93 -19.11 -5.96
N PHE A 304 -4.06 -20.24 -5.28
CA PHE A 304 -3.17 -20.59 -4.17
C PHE A 304 -1.78 -21.05 -4.63
N GLU A 305 -1.69 -21.72 -5.78
CA GLU A 305 -0.40 -22.10 -6.36
C GLU A 305 0.37 -20.87 -6.82
N SER A 306 -0.29 -19.95 -7.49
CA SER A 306 0.30 -18.64 -7.85
C SER A 306 0.75 -17.86 -6.63
N LEU A 307 -0.03 -17.85 -5.53
CA LEU A 307 0.36 -17.23 -4.27
C LEU A 307 1.58 -17.92 -3.65
N ALA A 308 1.67 -19.25 -3.68
CA ALA A 308 2.83 -19.98 -3.16
C ALA A 308 4.11 -19.68 -3.96
N ILE A 309 4.02 -19.62 -5.29
CA ILE A 309 5.13 -19.23 -6.17
C ILE A 309 5.57 -17.79 -5.85
N SER A 310 4.62 -16.86 -5.80
CA SER A 310 4.88 -15.45 -5.50
C SER A 310 5.49 -15.26 -4.11
N ALA A 311 4.99 -15.97 -3.09
CA ALA A 311 5.54 -15.95 -1.73
C ALA A 311 7.01 -16.38 -1.71
N LYS A 312 7.33 -17.51 -2.35
CA LYS A 312 8.69 -18.04 -2.44
C LYS A 312 9.63 -17.06 -3.13
N ASN A 313 9.22 -16.54 -4.28
CA ASN A 313 10.04 -15.62 -5.07
C ASN A 313 10.26 -14.31 -4.32
N PHE A 314 9.20 -13.68 -3.83
CA PHE A 314 9.30 -12.39 -3.14
C PHE A 314 10.10 -12.48 -1.85
N SER A 315 9.95 -13.57 -1.07
CA SER A 315 10.73 -13.77 0.16
C SER A 315 12.24 -13.91 -0.11
N SER A 316 12.65 -14.29 -1.31
CA SER A 316 14.06 -14.49 -1.69
C SER A 316 14.67 -13.30 -2.45
N MET A 317 13.90 -12.30 -2.84
CA MET A 317 14.38 -11.10 -3.56
C MET A 317 15.37 -10.27 -2.74
N ARG A 318 16.40 -9.76 -3.41
CA ARG A 318 17.49 -8.97 -2.81
C ARG A 318 17.53 -7.56 -3.37
#